data_5805e7947f1eaca9a7ca32588e607807
#
_entry.id   5805e7947f1eaca9a7ca32588e607807
#
_cell.length_a   1.000
_cell.length_b   1.000
_cell.length_c   1.000
_cell.angle_alpha   90.00
_cell.angle_beta   90.00
_cell.angle_gamma   90.00
#
_symmetry.space_group_name_H-M   'P 1'
#
loop_
_entity.id
_entity.type
_entity.pdbx_description
1 polymer ?
#
loop_
_entity_poly.entity_id
_entity_poly.type
_entity_poly.pdbx_seq_one_letter_code
_entity_poly.pdbx_strand_id
1 'polypeptide(L)'
;MVDKRTKQTRKKQQSISEKPSLAFDMWRFYLLWAVVLLCFVVLIARAFYVQVINKDFLQNKANANILRTERIEAMRGVISDRHGVPLAISSPIMKIVIDPRDYFETKHLYDQITAELKQDPNNRKLKRQLPDKNLNLDELADVVGVDRADLKKQMNARPRSRYLVLKKEVPPQQADLIMKGNFQGVYAEKTYKRYYPQPQPNAQIIGLTNSEGQGIEGLEMQLNKQLSGVDGEQKIIRDKRGNRLKVSEVIREGEPGENITLSIDSRLQYIMYRELTAAGVANNARSATAIAVDVKTGEILAMTSWPSYNPNDKNGLSNKDAMRNRGAIDMFEPGSTMKPFTISAALETGQYTPNTIVNTSPGSMRLGWHTIRDTHNYGALTVSGVIIKSSNVGSAKIALSLPKETLPSFFNRVGFGKRSAVRFPGESSGLVLPVNKLNSSQIGTMAYGYGLNATILQLAQGYAMLANHGVKMPLSLHKLDQPPKGEQVLNPKIADQVLLMLEQVTMPGGTAKQVNIPGYRVGGKTGTAHKLRADGKGYSNNAYRALFAGVAPISDPRLAVIVVVENPQGRYYGGLVAAPVFARIMQESLRLMNVPLDKPLNTPENPIRR
;
A
#
# COMPACT_ATOMS: atom_id res chain seq x y z
N MET A 1 33.44 139.97 40.69
CA MET A 1 34.89 140.13 40.41
C MET A 1 35.21 139.03 39.45
N VAL A 2 35.48 139.34 38.23
CA VAL A 2 36.70 139.11 37.49
C VAL A 2 36.89 137.56 37.27
N ASP A 3 37.14 136.99 36.19
CA ASP A 3 37.48 137.43 34.82
C ASP A 3 37.70 136.17 33.96
N LYS A 4 37.30 136.29 32.73
CA LYS A 4 37.91 135.90 31.49
C LYS A 4 38.71 134.55 31.44
N ARG A 5 38.64 133.66 30.54
CA ARG A 5 39.04 133.70 29.11
C ARG A 5 38.90 132.32 28.52
N THR A 6 38.10 132.15 27.46
CA THR A 6 38.53 131.75 26.09
C THR A 6 39.69 130.70 25.96
N LYS A 7 39.37 129.62 25.35
CA LYS A 7 39.92 129.29 24.00
C LYS A 7 39.34 127.99 23.42
N GLN A 8 39.01 128.16 22.22
CA GLN A 8 38.69 127.21 21.15
C GLN A 8 39.71 126.06 21.10
N THR A 9 39.24 124.89 20.79
CA THR A 9 39.89 124.02 19.78
C THR A 9 38.91 122.97 19.31
N ARG A 10 38.65 123.08 18.07
CA ARG A 10 38.45 122.16 16.97
C ARG A 10 37.76 120.82 17.25
N LYS A 11 36.61 120.68 16.58
CA LYS A 11 35.95 119.47 16.10
C LYS A 11 36.91 118.43 15.60
N LYS A 12 36.72 117.22 16.04
CA LYS A 12 36.85 115.98 15.17
C LYS A 12 35.52 115.32 15.16
N GLN A 13 34.85 115.44 14.05
CA GLN A 13 33.72 114.59 13.68
C GLN A 13 34.21 113.19 13.56
N GLN A 14 33.78 112.35 14.46
CA GLN A 14 33.78 110.88 14.21
C GLN A 14 32.50 110.58 13.43
N SER A 15 32.69 110.12 12.21
CA SER A 15 31.63 109.53 11.37
C SER A 15 31.08 108.32 12.07
N ILE A 16 29.84 108.38 12.48
CA ILE A 16 29.07 107.20 12.89
C ILE A 16 28.93 106.33 11.60
N SER A 17 29.60 105.20 11.58
CA SER A 17 29.36 104.16 10.56
C SER A 17 27.91 103.70 10.73
N GLU A 18 27.11 104.06 9.78
CA GLU A 18 25.78 103.42 9.52
C GLU A 18 26.04 101.96 9.31
N LYS A 19 25.55 101.10 10.23
CA LYS A 19 25.40 99.67 9.97
C LYS A 19 24.47 99.55 8.78
N PRO A 20 24.82 98.73 7.73
CA PRO A 20 23.86 98.51 6.68
C PRO A 20 22.63 97.86 7.29
N SER A 21 21.50 98.50 7.20
CA SER A 21 20.22 97.91 7.40
C SER A 21 20.09 96.83 6.35
N LEU A 22 20.16 95.56 6.79
CA LEU A 22 19.69 94.44 6.00
C LEU A 22 18.20 94.74 5.72
N ALA A 23 17.93 95.46 4.65
CA ALA A 23 16.60 95.52 4.10
C ALA A 23 16.31 94.09 3.64
N PHE A 24 15.64 93.37 4.49
CA PHE A 24 15.14 92.01 4.19
C PHE A 24 14.18 92.20 3.03
N ASP A 25 14.62 91.85 1.82
CA ASP A 25 13.78 91.85 0.60
C ASP A 25 12.64 90.88 0.85
N MET A 26 11.54 91.39 1.33
CA MET A 26 10.33 90.61 1.68
C MET A 26 9.89 89.68 0.57
N TRP A 27 10.12 90.06 -0.72
CA TRP A 27 9.85 89.19 -1.83
C TRP A 27 10.71 87.92 -1.87
N ARG A 28 11.95 87.97 -1.45
CA ARG A 28 12.86 86.78 -1.32
C ARG A 28 12.38 85.87 -0.22
N PHE A 29 11.87 86.43 0.87
CA PHE A 29 11.26 85.67 1.95
C PHE A 29 9.98 84.95 1.46
N TYR A 30 9.11 85.62 0.74
CA TYR A 30 7.89 85.00 0.13
C TYR A 30 8.27 83.99 -0.94
N LEU A 31 9.32 84.19 -1.72
CA LEU A 31 9.79 83.25 -2.70
C LEU A 31 10.32 82.01 -2.03
N LEU A 32 11.08 82.14 -0.94
CA LEU A 32 11.57 81.01 -0.16
C LEU A 32 10.42 80.22 0.45
N TRP A 33 9.45 80.88 1.01
CA TRP A 33 8.21 80.26 1.52
C TRP A 33 7.40 79.59 0.40
N ALA A 34 7.29 80.19 -0.75
CA ALA A 34 6.61 79.62 -1.92
C ALA A 34 7.31 78.32 -2.40
N VAL A 35 8.64 78.29 -2.42
CA VAL A 35 9.44 77.09 -2.75
C VAL A 35 9.20 76.01 -1.69
N VAL A 36 9.25 76.36 -0.39
CA VAL A 36 9.00 75.42 0.70
C VAL A 36 7.58 74.85 0.60
N LEU A 37 6.60 75.70 0.40
CA LEU A 37 5.18 75.31 0.23
C LEU A 37 5.02 74.38 -0.99
N LEU A 38 5.65 74.71 -2.14
CA LEU A 38 5.66 73.87 -3.32
C LEU A 38 6.27 72.48 -3.05
N CYS A 39 7.41 72.45 -2.34
CA CYS A 39 8.02 71.18 -1.93
C CYS A 39 7.07 70.36 -1.04
N PHE A 40 6.37 71.04 -0.11
CA PHE A 40 5.41 70.38 0.77
C PHE A 40 4.20 69.81 -0.03
N VAL A 41 3.67 70.57 -0.98
CA VAL A 41 2.59 70.13 -1.88
C VAL A 41 3.03 68.92 -2.72
N VAL A 42 4.26 68.96 -3.26
CA VAL A 42 4.82 67.83 -4.03
C VAL A 42 5.00 66.60 -3.14
N LEU A 43 5.46 66.76 -1.91
CA LEU A 43 5.58 65.67 -0.96
C LEU A 43 4.20 65.07 -0.60
N ILE A 44 3.21 65.92 -0.34
CA ILE A 44 1.83 65.48 -0.05
C ILE A 44 1.25 64.74 -1.26
N ALA A 45 1.40 65.32 -2.47
CA ALA A 45 0.93 64.70 -3.72
C ALA A 45 1.64 63.34 -3.96
N ARG A 46 2.95 63.27 -3.67
CA ARG A 46 3.71 62.01 -3.75
C ARG A 46 3.27 61.01 -2.71
N ALA A 47 3.03 61.43 -1.47
CA ALA A 47 2.53 60.58 -0.42
C ALA A 47 1.13 60.03 -0.77
N PHE A 48 0.24 60.89 -1.27
CA PHE A 48 -1.08 60.49 -1.74
C PHE A 48 -0.99 59.51 -2.91
N TYR A 49 -0.15 59.75 -3.90
CA TYR A 49 0.08 58.87 -5.02
C TYR A 49 0.57 57.48 -4.57
N VAL A 50 1.54 57.42 -3.65
CA VAL A 50 2.08 56.18 -3.15
C VAL A 50 1.12 55.43 -2.21
N GLN A 51 0.40 56.17 -1.33
CA GLN A 51 -0.47 55.57 -0.31
C GLN A 51 -1.87 55.23 -0.79
N VAL A 52 -2.38 55.93 -1.80
CA VAL A 52 -3.76 55.77 -2.30
C VAL A 52 -3.77 55.18 -3.71
N ILE A 53 -3.12 55.82 -4.67
CA ILE A 53 -3.19 55.40 -6.09
C ILE A 53 -2.38 54.13 -6.36
N ASN A 54 -1.15 54.05 -5.86
CA ASN A 54 -0.27 52.93 -6.10
C ASN A 54 -0.22 51.90 -4.92
N LYS A 55 -1.10 52.03 -3.96
CA LYS A 55 -1.15 51.17 -2.76
C LYS A 55 -1.19 49.69 -3.14
N ASP A 56 -2.16 49.31 -3.97
CA ASP A 56 -2.39 47.92 -4.35
C ASP A 56 -1.22 47.35 -5.18
N PHE A 57 -0.70 48.15 -6.11
CA PHE A 57 0.48 47.74 -6.90
C PHE A 57 1.71 47.52 -6.03
N LEU A 58 2.00 48.44 -5.08
CA LEU A 58 3.14 48.33 -4.21
C LEU A 58 2.96 47.23 -3.17
N GLN A 59 1.75 47.03 -2.66
CA GLN A 59 1.43 45.91 -1.78
C GLN A 59 1.57 44.58 -2.50
N ASN A 60 1.02 44.48 -3.72
CA ASN A 60 1.14 43.24 -4.52
C ASN A 60 2.60 42.95 -4.88
N LYS A 61 3.39 43.96 -5.22
CA LYS A 61 4.83 43.80 -5.47
C LYS A 61 5.63 43.43 -4.23
N ALA A 62 5.28 43.98 -3.07
CA ALA A 62 5.87 43.59 -1.80
C ALA A 62 5.46 42.16 -1.42
N ASN A 63 4.17 41.83 -1.56
CA ASN A 63 3.62 40.50 -1.29
C ASN A 63 4.23 39.44 -2.21
N ALA A 64 4.38 39.73 -3.52
CA ALA A 64 5.02 38.82 -4.47
C ALA A 64 6.49 38.49 -4.13
N ASN A 65 7.17 39.38 -3.42
CA ASN A 65 8.55 39.16 -2.98
C ASN A 65 8.65 38.49 -1.60
N ILE A 66 7.63 38.61 -0.76
CA ILE A 66 7.64 38.22 0.66
C ILE A 66 6.79 36.97 0.90
N LEU A 67 5.67 36.82 0.17
CA LEU A 67 4.76 35.68 0.32
C LEU A 67 5.16 34.55 -0.63
N ARG A 68 5.21 33.32 -0.09
CA ARG A 68 5.39 32.09 -0.86
C ARG A 68 4.30 31.10 -0.47
N THR A 69 3.76 30.42 -1.47
CA THR A 69 2.84 29.31 -1.22
C THR A 69 3.65 28.06 -0.95
N GLU A 70 3.36 27.40 0.15
CA GLU A 70 3.88 26.06 0.51
C GLU A 70 2.72 25.08 0.54
N ARG A 71 3.00 23.86 0.09
CA ARG A 71 2.07 22.73 0.13
C ARG A 71 2.00 22.19 1.56
N ILE A 72 0.78 21.89 2.03
CA ILE A 72 0.53 21.13 3.27
C ILE A 72 0.18 19.71 2.83
N GLU A 73 1.05 18.74 3.13
CA GLU A 73 0.79 17.34 2.78
C GLU A 73 -0.51 16.86 3.44
N ALA A 74 -1.41 16.27 2.66
CA ALA A 74 -2.61 15.61 3.17
C ALA A 74 -2.23 14.29 3.87
N MET A 75 -2.96 13.96 4.92
CA MET A 75 -2.81 12.68 5.59
C MET A 75 -3.42 11.57 4.71
N ARG A 76 -2.61 10.56 4.34
CA ARG A 76 -3.09 9.41 3.59
C ARG A 76 -4.08 8.59 4.41
N GLY A 77 -5.21 8.19 3.81
CA GLY A 77 -6.28 7.42 4.44
C GLY A 77 -5.81 6.11 5.05
N VAL A 78 -6.50 5.66 6.07
CA VAL A 78 -6.23 4.40 6.77
C VAL A 78 -6.76 3.22 5.94
N ILE A 79 -5.99 2.14 5.87
CA ILE A 79 -6.51 0.83 5.42
C ILE A 79 -6.71 -0.02 6.67
N SER A 80 -7.93 -0.49 6.88
CA SER A 80 -8.30 -1.34 8.02
C SER A 80 -8.85 -2.69 7.57
N ASP A 81 -8.80 -3.67 8.46
CA ASP A 81 -9.50 -4.94 8.28
C ASP A 81 -11.02 -4.78 8.48
N ARG A 82 -11.79 -5.85 8.31
CA ARG A 82 -13.25 -5.85 8.44
C ARG A 82 -13.77 -5.46 9.83
N HIS A 83 -12.93 -5.51 10.86
CA HIS A 83 -13.23 -5.15 12.25
C HIS A 83 -12.68 -3.78 12.65
N GLY A 84 -12.11 -3.02 11.69
CA GLY A 84 -11.53 -1.71 11.95
C GLY A 84 -10.10 -1.74 12.48
N VAL A 85 -9.46 -2.93 12.53
CA VAL A 85 -8.05 -3.04 12.93
C VAL A 85 -7.16 -2.44 11.84
N PRO A 86 -6.30 -1.47 12.14
CA PRO A 86 -5.50 -0.80 11.14
C PRO A 86 -4.42 -1.74 10.56
N LEU A 87 -4.37 -1.80 9.24
CA LEU A 87 -3.37 -2.54 8.45
C LEU A 87 -2.33 -1.61 7.82
N ALA A 88 -2.71 -0.37 7.52
CA ALA A 88 -1.82 0.69 7.08
C ALA A 88 -2.30 2.04 7.61
N ILE A 89 -1.41 2.76 8.29
CA ILE A 89 -1.70 4.09 8.88
C ILE A 89 -0.63 5.10 8.47
N SER A 90 -0.99 6.39 8.53
CA SER A 90 -0.05 7.50 8.34
C SER A 90 0.30 8.09 9.70
N SER A 91 1.55 7.95 10.11
CA SER A 91 2.07 8.51 11.37
C SER A 91 2.68 9.88 11.09
N PRO A 92 2.34 10.94 11.86
CA PRO A 92 2.97 12.24 11.71
C PRO A 92 4.44 12.16 12.12
N ILE A 93 5.29 12.68 11.28
CA ILE A 93 6.73 12.83 11.51
C ILE A 93 7.17 14.23 11.08
N MET A 94 8.38 14.61 11.47
CA MET A 94 8.97 15.88 11.10
C MET A 94 10.22 15.65 10.23
N LYS A 95 10.42 16.52 9.24
CA LYS A 95 11.70 16.69 8.54
C LYS A 95 12.41 17.88 9.17
N ILE A 96 13.64 17.71 9.58
CA ILE A 96 14.49 18.83 10.02
C ILE A 96 15.24 19.35 8.80
N VAL A 97 15.04 20.63 8.56
CA VAL A 97 15.55 21.32 7.36
C VAL A 97 16.37 22.52 7.84
N ILE A 98 17.45 22.83 7.12
CA ILE A 98 18.20 24.06 7.28
C ILE A 98 18.19 24.87 5.97
N ASP A 99 18.17 26.19 6.08
CA ASP A 99 18.46 27.13 5.01
C ASP A 99 19.96 27.51 5.05
N PRO A 100 20.83 26.87 4.25
CA PRO A 100 22.26 27.17 4.27
C PRO A 100 22.57 28.62 3.97
N ARG A 101 21.83 29.25 3.07
CA ARG A 101 22.05 30.64 2.69
C ARG A 101 21.82 31.58 3.88
N ASP A 102 20.71 31.41 4.57
CA ASP A 102 20.38 32.20 5.78
C ASP A 102 21.44 32.00 6.88
N TYR A 103 21.87 30.76 7.08
CA TYR A 103 22.95 30.47 8.02
C TYR A 103 24.25 31.19 7.66
N PHE A 104 24.75 31.10 6.42
CA PHE A 104 26.02 31.70 6.03
C PHE A 104 25.97 33.23 6.00
N GLU A 105 24.86 33.85 5.53
CA GLU A 105 24.66 35.29 5.57
C GLU A 105 24.69 35.80 7.03
N THR A 106 24.02 35.11 7.94
CA THR A 106 23.99 35.48 9.37
C THR A 106 25.35 35.26 10.03
N LYS A 107 26.03 34.15 9.70
CA LYS A 107 27.36 33.88 10.22
C LYS A 107 28.38 34.92 9.78
N HIS A 108 28.36 35.33 8.52
CA HIS A 108 29.23 36.41 8.02
C HIS A 108 29.00 37.73 8.77
N LEU A 109 27.72 38.10 9.00
CA LEU A 109 27.38 39.28 9.80
C LEU A 109 27.88 39.17 11.25
N TYR A 110 27.71 37.99 11.86
CA TYR A 110 28.17 37.71 13.22
C TYR A 110 29.72 37.86 13.31
N ASP A 111 30.45 37.28 12.32
CA ASP A 111 31.92 37.35 12.30
C ASP A 111 32.39 38.78 12.09
N GLN A 112 31.74 39.61 11.26
CA GLN A 112 32.02 41.04 11.09
C GLN A 112 31.81 41.83 12.40
N ILE A 113 30.62 41.72 12.99
CA ILE A 113 30.33 42.43 14.24
C ILE A 113 31.28 42.02 15.37
N THR A 114 31.62 40.74 15.44
CA THR A 114 32.56 40.23 16.45
C THR A 114 33.98 40.75 16.24
N ALA A 115 34.43 40.91 14.99
CA ALA A 115 35.70 41.53 14.67
C ALA A 115 35.74 43.01 15.06
N GLU A 116 34.68 43.77 14.80
CA GLU A 116 34.55 45.16 15.22
C GLU A 116 34.50 45.31 16.74
N LEU A 117 33.77 44.42 17.45
CA LEU A 117 33.69 44.40 18.92
C LEU A 117 35.03 44.06 19.58
N LYS A 118 35.97 43.37 18.90
CA LYS A 118 37.33 43.16 19.40
C LYS A 118 38.11 44.47 19.43
N GLN A 119 37.80 45.44 18.54
CA GLN A 119 38.44 46.77 18.50
C GLN A 119 37.77 47.74 19.48
N ASP A 120 36.47 47.68 19.65
CA ASP A 120 35.68 48.47 20.62
C ASP A 120 34.75 47.59 21.46
N PRO A 121 35.25 46.95 22.55
CA PRO A 121 34.51 46.00 23.36
C PRO A 121 33.26 46.59 24.08
N ASN A 122 33.19 47.92 24.23
CA ASN A 122 32.10 48.57 24.95
C ASN A 122 30.99 49.14 24.04
N ASN A 123 31.04 48.92 22.75
CA ASN A 123 30.07 49.43 21.80
C ASN A 123 28.70 48.76 21.98
N ARG A 124 27.83 49.42 22.74
CA ARG A 124 26.45 48.92 23.04
C ARG A 124 25.59 48.78 21.79
N LYS A 125 25.86 49.55 20.73
CA LYS A 125 25.10 49.54 19.47
C LYS A 125 25.42 48.29 18.68
N LEU A 126 26.68 47.89 18.59
CA LEU A 126 27.13 46.65 17.92
C LEU A 126 26.65 45.41 18.70
N LYS A 127 26.72 45.42 20.04
CA LYS A 127 26.21 44.31 20.86
C LYS A 127 24.72 44.02 20.63
N ARG A 128 23.91 45.05 20.39
CA ARG A 128 22.47 44.90 20.06
C ARG A 128 22.19 44.36 18.68
N GLN A 129 23.18 44.36 17.79
CA GLN A 129 23.05 43.85 16.41
C GLN A 129 23.52 42.40 16.27
N LEU A 130 24.11 41.82 17.30
CA LEU A 130 24.47 40.40 17.31
C LEU A 130 23.22 39.55 17.15
N PRO A 131 23.24 38.55 16.26
CA PRO A 131 22.17 37.57 16.16
C PRO A 131 22.01 36.79 17.47
N ASP A 132 20.79 36.62 17.91
CA ASP A 132 20.43 35.85 19.14
C ASP A 132 20.23 34.35 18.85
N LYS A 133 20.52 33.93 17.64
CA LYS A 133 20.38 32.56 17.15
C LYS A 133 21.67 31.76 17.33
N ASN A 134 21.51 30.46 17.59
CA ASN A 134 22.64 29.55 17.71
C ASN A 134 23.26 29.27 16.32
N LEU A 135 24.56 29.56 16.18
CA LEU A 135 25.35 29.35 14.94
C LEU A 135 26.28 28.14 15.04
N ASN A 136 26.16 27.32 16.09
CA ASN A 136 27.03 26.17 16.29
C ASN A 136 26.56 24.95 15.49
N LEU A 137 27.20 24.67 14.35
CA LEU A 137 26.88 23.51 13.51
C LEU A 137 27.25 22.17 14.16
N ASP A 138 28.26 22.15 15.04
CA ASP A 138 28.66 20.92 15.71
C ASP A 138 27.59 20.51 16.73
N GLU A 139 27.08 21.46 17.48
CA GLU A 139 25.96 21.24 18.40
C GLU A 139 24.66 20.87 17.65
N LEU A 140 24.39 21.54 16.52
CA LEU A 140 23.27 21.18 15.66
C LEU A 140 23.39 19.72 15.18
N ALA A 141 24.58 19.31 14.72
CA ALA A 141 24.83 17.95 14.27
C ALA A 141 24.57 16.92 15.37
N ASP A 142 25.03 17.21 16.61
CA ASP A 142 24.83 16.34 17.77
C ASP A 142 23.36 16.20 18.16
N VAL A 143 22.63 17.32 18.24
CA VAL A 143 21.21 17.34 18.63
C VAL A 143 20.34 16.67 17.56
N VAL A 144 20.65 16.87 16.27
CA VAL A 144 19.94 16.21 15.16
C VAL A 144 20.35 14.74 15.03
N GLY A 145 21.57 14.38 15.51
CA GLY A 145 22.13 13.03 15.38
C GLY A 145 22.61 12.73 13.96
N VAL A 146 23.37 13.67 13.36
CA VAL A 146 24.03 13.52 12.07
C VAL A 146 25.54 13.71 12.23
N ASP A 147 26.32 13.18 11.30
CA ASP A 147 27.79 13.34 11.34
C ASP A 147 28.16 14.81 11.11
N ARG A 148 29.05 15.33 11.99
CA ARG A 148 29.50 16.74 11.99
C ARG A 148 30.25 17.10 10.70
N ALA A 149 31.09 16.20 10.22
CA ALA A 149 31.91 16.45 9.03
C ALA A 149 31.05 16.41 7.77
N ASP A 150 30.10 15.47 7.72
CA ASP A 150 29.14 15.34 6.60
C ASP A 150 28.21 16.56 6.54
N LEU A 151 27.68 17.03 7.70
CA LEU A 151 26.87 18.25 7.77
C LEU A 151 27.65 19.45 7.20
N LYS A 152 28.86 19.70 7.70
CA LYS A 152 29.72 20.80 7.19
C LYS A 152 30.01 20.68 5.70
N LYS A 153 30.28 19.46 5.22
CA LYS A 153 30.53 19.20 3.80
C LYS A 153 29.29 19.51 2.95
N GLN A 154 28.11 19.06 3.37
CA GLN A 154 26.86 19.34 2.65
C GLN A 154 26.51 20.83 2.64
N MET A 155 26.69 21.52 3.76
CA MET A 155 26.48 22.97 3.88
C MET A 155 27.42 23.75 2.95
N ASN A 156 28.72 23.43 2.96
CA ASN A 156 29.73 24.10 2.12
C ASN A 156 29.55 23.80 0.63
N ALA A 157 29.05 22.62 0.27
CA ALA A 157 28.75 22.27 -1.13
C ALA A 157 27.55 23.04 -1.70
N ARG A 158 26.66 23.56 -0.83
CA ARG A 158 25.43 24.24 -1.23
C ARG A 158 25.17 25.55 -0.47
N PRO A 159 26.12 26.49 -0.42
CA PRO A 159 26.02 27.67 0.46
C PRO A 159 24.90 28.63 0.07
N ARG A 160 24.42 28.57 -1.17
CA ARG A 160 23.30 29.40 -1.70
C ARG A 160 21.96 28.70 -1.68
N SER A 161 21.90 27.43 -1.27
CA SER A 161 20.65 26.69 -1.16
C SER A 161 19.80 27.25 -0.02
N ARG A 162 18.49 27.25 -0.21
CA ARG A 162 17.52 27.60 0.82
C ARG A 162 16.83 26.40 1.45
N TYR A 163 17.22 25.20 1.01
CA TYR A 163 16.60 23.96 1.44
C TYR A 163 17.63 22.83 1.45
N LEU A 164 17.95 22.37 2.63
CA LEU A 164 18.80 21.20 2.85
C LEU A 164 18.18 20.36 3.96
N VAL A 165 17.75 19.15 3.64
CA VAL A 165 17.19 18.22 4.63
C VAL A 165 18.33 17.62 5.45
N LEU A 166 18.34 17.89 6.77
CA LEU A 166 19.31 17.34 7.71
C LEU A 166 18.93 15.93 8.14
N LYS A 167 17.66 15.76 8.53
CA LYS A 167 17.15 14.47 8.96
C LYS A 167 15.68 14.31 8.55
N LYS A 168 15.37 13.16 7.98
CA LYS A 168 14.00 12.72 7.72
C LYS A 168 13.49 11.88 8.89
N GLU A 169 12.17 11.73 9.01
CA GLU A 169 11.55 10.78 9.93
C GLU A 169 11.88 11.02 11.42
N VAL A 170 11.83 12.29 11.84
CA VAL A 170 12.05 12.68 13.26
C VAL A 170 10.70 12.67 13.97
N PRO A 171 10.57 12.01 15.15
CA PRO A 171 9.37 12.10 15.96
C PRO A 171 9.07 13.56 16.38
N PRO A 172 7.79 13.98 16.46
CA PRO A 172 7.43 15.35 16.81
C PRO A 172 8.09 15.87 18.10
N GLN A 173 8.10 15.04 19.17
CA GLN A 173 8.72 15.42 20.44
C GLN A 173 10.23 15.68 20.32
N GLN A 174 10.94 14.89 19.49
CA GLN A 174 12.36 15.10 19.24
C GLN A 174 12.58 16.35 18.38
N ALA A 175 11.71 16.61 17.41
CA ALA A 175 11.78 17.83 16.61
C ALA A 175 11.58 19.08 17.46
N ASP A 176 10.66 19.06 18.44
CA ASP A 176 10.45 20.16 19.38
C ASP A 176 11.71 20.43 20.22
N LEU A 177 12.43 19.40 20.64
CA LEU A 177 13.71 19.55 21.34
C LEU A 177 14.79 20.19 20.45
N ILE A 178 14.89 19.78 19.20
CA ILE A 178 15.81 20.38 18.23
C ILE A 178 15.47 21.86 18.02
N MET A 179 14.18 22.20 17.89
CA MET A 179 13.73 23.58 17.69
C MET A 179 14.00 24.49 18.89
N LYS A 180 14.01 23.95 20.13
CA LYS A 180 14.41 24.70 21.33
C LYS A 180 15.87 25.14 21.30
N GLY A 181 16.75 24.49 20.55
CA GLY A 181 18.14 24.89 20.35
C GLY A 181 18.32 26.20 19.56
N ASN A 182 17.22 26.76 19.04
CA ASN A 182 17.16 28.07 18.35
C ASN A 182 18.24 28.28 17.28
N PHE A 183 18.54 27.22 16.51
CA PHE A 183 19.58 27.25 15.49
C PHE A 183 19.18 28.11 14.29
N GLN A 184 20.15 28.90 13.77
CA GLN A 184 19.91 29.77 12.63
C GLN A 184 19.58 29.00 11.37
N GLY A 185 18.50 29.39 10.69
CA GLY A 185 18.05 28.81 9.45
C GLY A 185 17.41 27.42 9.57
N VAL A 186 17.35 26.85 10.80
CA VAL A 186 16.75 25.51 11.04
C VAL A 186 15.26 25.63 11.31
N TYR A 187 14.49 24.75 10.68
CA TYR A 187 13.05 24.63 10.90
C TYR A 187 12.59 23.18 10.69
N ALA A 188 11.41 22.86 11.22
CA ALA A 188 10.80 21.56 11.12
C ALA A 188 9.58 21.63 10.19
N GLU A 189 9.50 20.70 9.25
CA GLU A 189 8.35 20.50 8.35
C GLU A 189 7.58 19.26 8.76
N LYS A 190 6.26 19.40 8.95
CA LYS A 190 5.38 18.25 9.21
C LYS A 190 5.18 17.46 7.92
N THR A 191 5.34 16.16 8.02
CA THR A 191 5.08 15.19 6.95
C THR A 191 4.51 13.91 7.56
N TYR A 192 4.25 12.90 6.76
CA TYR A 192 3.70 11.64 7.23
C TYR A 192 4.57 10.48 6.77
N LYS A 193 4.71 9.48 7.65
CA LYS A 193 5.31 8.19 7.32
C LYS A 193 4.23 7.13 7.30
N ARG A 194 4.18 6.35 6.21
CA ARG A 194 3.31 5.19 6.15
C ARG A 194 3.86 4.07 7.02
N TYR A 195 3.01 3.48 7.85
CA TYR A 195 3.35 2.42 8.79
C TYR A 195 2.37 1.26 8.66
N TYR A 196 2.88 0.04 8.71
CA TYR A 196 2.13 -1.20 8.55
C TYR A 196 2.23 -2.03 9.84
N PRO A 197 1.22 -2.01 10.72
CA PRO A 197 1.27 -2.62 12.06
C PRO A 197 1.49 -4.14 12.05
N GLN A 198 0.92 -4.83 11.06
CA GLN A 198 1.04 -6.29 10.89
C GLN A 198 1.69 -6.60 9.53
N PRO A 199 3.01 -6.41 9.42
CA PRO A 199 3.65 -6.33 8.12
C PRO A 199 3.57 -7.63 7.32
N GLN A 200 4.19 -8.74 7.78
CA GLN A 200 4.38 -9.94 6.95
C GLN A 200 3.09 -10.60 6.48
N PRO A 201 2.05 -10.82 7.31
CA PRO A 201 0.82 -11.46 6.86
C PRO A 201 0.11 -10.70 5.75
N ASN A 202 0.19 -9.35 5.76
CA ASN A 202 -0.60 -8.46 4.92
C ASN A 202 0.20 -7.83 3.77
N ALA A 203 1.53 -7.90 3.78
CA ALA A 203 2.41 -7.14 2.90
C ALA A 203 2.04 -7.25 1.41
N GLN A 204 1.79 -8.46 0.94
CA GLN A 204 1.53 -8.72 -0.47
C GLN A 204 0.15 -8.25 -0.96
N ILE A 205 -0.82 -8.10 -0.04
CA ILE A 205 -2.13 -7.51 -0.36
C ILE A 205 -2.06 -5.99 -0.28
N ILE A 206 -1.60 -5.48 0.87
CA ILE A 206 -1.57 -4.04 1.12
C ILE A 206 -0.57 -3.36 0.18
N GLY A 207 0.59 -3.95 -0.01
CA GLY A 207 1.68 -3.34 -0.76
C GLY A 207 2.43 -2.30 0.05
N LEU A 208 2.96 -1.30 -0.62
CA LEU A 208 3.76 -0.25 0.01
C LEU A 208 3.70 1.07 -0.75
N THR A 209 4.12 2.14 -0.08
CA THR A 209 4.30 3.47 -0.66
C THR A 209 5.77 3.79 -0.87
N ASN A 210 6.06 4.70 -1.81
CA ASN A 210 7.38 5.31 -1.95
C ASN A 210 7.62 6.37 -0.84
N SER A 211 8.79 7.02 -0.87
CA SER A 211 9.17 8.08 0.08
C SER A 211 8.31 9.35 0.00
N GLU A 212 7.52 9.49 -1.05
CA GLU A 212 6.62 10.63 -1.31
C GLU A 212 5.17 10.31 -0.93
N GLY A 213 4.94 9.14 -0.30
CA GLY A 213 3.61 8.71 0.13
C GLY A 213 2.72 8.17 -1.00
N GLN A 214 3.24 7.98 -2.22
CA GLN A 214 2.49 7.40 -3.33
C GLN A 214 2.53 5.88 -3.26
N GLY A 215 1.38 5.23 -3.46
CA GLY A 215 1.28 3.78 -3.54
C GLY A 215 1.96 3.23 -4.80
N ILE A 216 2.88 2.27 -4.63
CA ILE A 216 3.66 1.66 -5.72
C ILE A 216 3.42 0.17 -5.89
N GLU A 217 2.81 -0.48 -4.92
CA GLU A 217 2.49 -1.92 -4.91
C GLU A 217 1.14 -2.18 -4.24
N GLY A 218 0.50 -3.30 -4.59
CA GLY A 218 -0.70 -3.81 -3.94
C GLY A 218 -1.90 -2.86 -3.92
N LEU A 219 -2.69 -2.90 -2.86
CA LEU A 219 -3.85 -2.03 -2.67
C LEU A 219 -3.45 -0.55 -2.49
N GLU A 220 -2.26 -0.28 -1.93
CA GLU A 220 -1.72 1.07 -1.87
C GLU A 220 -1.62 1.71 -3.26
N MET A 221 -1.20 0.94 -4.28
CA MET A 221 -1.18 1.39 -5.67
C MET A 221 -2.57 1.44 -6.29
N GLN A 222 -3.37 0.38 -6.11
CA GLN A 222 -4.71 0.28 -6.71
C GLN A 222 -5.63 1.41 -6.26
N LEU A 223 -5.59 1.74 -4.97
CA LEU A 223 -6.46 2.72 -4.31
C LEU A 223 -5.75 4.06 -4.09
N ASN A 224 -4.61 4.29 -4.78
CA ASN A 224 -3.77 5.46 -4.51
C ASN A 224 -4.55 6.78 -4.60
N LYS A 225 -5.45 6.93 -5.58
CA LYS A 225 -6.24 8.15 -5.77
C LYS A 225 -7.17 8.43 -4.57
N GLN A 226 -7.81 7.40 -4.02
CA GLN A 226 -8.72 7.52 -2.88
C GLN A 226 -7.94 7.78 -1.58
N LEU A 227 -6.83 7.05 -1.40
CA LEU A 227 -6.03 7.11 -0.18
C LEU A 227 -5.21 8.40 -0.05
N SER A 228 -4.78 9.04 -1.14
CA SER A 228 -3.82 10.17 -1.08
C SER A 228 -4.40 11.46 -0.51
N GLY A 229 -5.72 11.66 -0.56
CA GLY A 229 -6.33 12.94 -0.21
C GLY A 229 -5.97 14.09 -1.16
N VAL A 230 -6.26 15.30 -0.73
CA VAL A 230 -5.97 16.53 -1.48
C VAL A 230 -5.12 17.44 -0.61
N ASP A 231 -3.94 17.78 -1.10
CA ASP A 231 -3.04 18.65 -0.35
C ASP A 231 -3.61 20.04 -0.15
N GLY A 232 -3.30 20.60 1.01
CA GLY A 232 -3.56 21.97 1.34
C GLY A 232 -2.46 22.92 0.85
N GLU A 233 -2.71 24.21 1.02
CA GLU A 233 -1.81 25.28 0.66
C GLU A 233 -1.77 26.33 1.76
N GLN A 234 -0.59 26.81 2.12
CA GLN A 234 -0.38 27.90 3.08
C GLN A 234 0.53 28.98 2.50
N LYS A 235 0.26 30.22 2.84
CA LYS A 235 1.17 31.35 2.59
C LYS A 235 2.14 31.49 3.75
N ILE A 236 3.40 31.54 3.46
CA ILE A 236 4.46 31.84 4.40
C ILE A 236 5.06 33.20 4.10
N ILE A 237 5.33 33.97 5.15
CA ILE A 237 6.08 35.21 5.03
C ILE A 237 7.56 34.89 5.06
N ARG A 238 8.28 35.37 4.07
CA ARG A 238 9.75 35.39 4.05
C ARG A 238 10.25 36.84 4.11
N ASP A 239 11.35 37.08 4.78
CA ASP A 239 11.98 38.39 4.78
C ASP A 239 12.59 38.73 3.40
N LYS A 240 13.14 39.93 3.25
CA LYS A 240 13.83 40.33 1.98
C LYS A 240 15.02 39.45 1.64
N ARG A 241 15.60 38.77 2.64
CA ARG A 241 16.69 37.77 2.48
C ARG A 241 16.13 36.40 2.16
N GLY A 242 14.77 36.20 2.28
CA GLY A 242 14.07 34.97 1.99
C GLY A 242 13.94 34.02 3.16
N ASN A 243 14.28 34.47 4.38
CA ASN A 243 14.17 33.67 5.58
C ASN A 243 12.69 33.49 5.95
N ARG A 244 12.29 32.27 6.35
CA ARG A 244 10.93 31.98 6.79
C ARG A 244 10.66 32.63 8.14
N LEU A 245 9.75 33.59 8.19
CA LEU A 245 9.38 34.30 9.40
C LEU A 245 8.19 33.64 10.10
N LYS A 246 7.08 33.47 9.42
CA LYS A 246 5.88 32.84 9.97
C LYS A 246 4.92 32.37 8.86
N VAL A 247 3.99 31.49 9.21
CA VAL A 247 2.80 31.22 8.41
C VAL A 247 1.91 32.45 8.48
N SER A 248 1.55 33.00 7.33
CA SER A 248 0.69 34.19 7.23
C SER A 248 -0.78 33.81 7.19
N GLU A 249 -1.10 32.81 6.39
CA GLU A 249 -2.47 32.41 6.10
C GLU A 249 -2.46 30.97 5.61
N VAL A 250 -3.40 30.16 6.07
CA VAL A 250 -3.74 28.88 5.44
C VAL A 250 -4.77 29.20 4.34
N ILE A 251 -4.38 29.00 3.08
CA ILE A 251 -5.25 29.24 1.92
C ILE A 251 -6.33 28.17 1.84
N ARG A 252 -5.88 26.91 2.01
CA ARG A 252 -6.74 25.73 2.02
C ARG A 252 -6.10 24.68 2.91
N GLU A 253 -6.87 24.13 3.82
CA GLU A 253 -6.44 22.97 4.59
C GLU A 253 -6.37 21.74 3.71
N GLY A 254 -5.47 20.80 4.04
CA GLY A 254 -5.39 19.53 3.34
C GLY A 254 -6.58 18.65 3.72
N GLU A 255 -7.22 18.06 2.73
CA GLU A 255 -8.28 17.08 2.93
C GLU A 255 -7.65 15.69 3.06
N PRO A 256 -7.84 14.97 4.17
CA PRO A 256 -7.30 13.63 4.33
C PRO A 256 -7.87 12.67 3.29
N GLY A 257 -7.08 11.65 2.95
CA GLY A 257 -7.55 10.58 2.07
C GLY A 257 -8.67 9.77 2.69
N GLU A 258 -9.42 9.08 1.84
CA GLU A 258 -10.53 8.20 2.23
C GLU A 258 -10.00 6.98 3.00
N ASN A 259 -10.66 6.64 4.11
CA ASN A 259 -10.38 5.41 4.85
C ASN A 259 -11.04 4.22 4.16
N ILE A 260 -10.28 3.16 3.97
CA ILE A 260 -10.74 1.94 3.28
C ILE A 260 -10.86 0.79 4.28
N THR A 261 -12.02 0.16 4.32
CA THR A 261 -12.23 -1.06 5.10
C THR A 261 -12.24 -2.27 4.17
N LEU A 262 -11.31 -3.19 4.43
CA LEU A 262 -11.19 -4.43 3.66
C LEU A 262 -12.09 -5.53 4.20
N SER A 263 -12.36 -6.53 3.36
CA SER A 263 -13.03 -7.78 3.76
C SER A 263 -12.11 -8.70 4.60
N ILE A 264 -10.81 -8.44 4.58
CA ILE A 264 -9.80 -9.23 5.31
C ILE A 264 -10.12 -9.23 6.83
N ASP A 265 -10.08 -10.41 7.44
CA ASP A 265 -10.00 -10.60 8.88
C ASP A 265 -8.52 -10.81 9.26
N SER A 266 -7.93 -9.85 9.95
CA SER A 266 -6.50 -9.86 10.28
C SER A 266 -6.10 -11.06 11.15
N ARG A 267 -7.02 -11.60 11.95
CA ARG A 267 -6.79 -12.80 12.78
C ARG A 267 -6.69 -14.05 11.90
N LEU A 268 -7.62 -14.19 10.96
CA LEU A 268 -7.63 -15.29 9.98
C LEU A 268 -6.43 -15.20 9.03
N GLN A 269 -6.07 -13.99 8.61
CA GLN A 269 -4.88 -13.70 7.82
C GLN A 269 -3.61 -14.15 8.55
N TYR A 270 -3.50 -13.85 9.85
CA TYR A 270 -2.36 -14.28 10.67
C TYR A 270 -2.30 -15.80 10.85
N ILE A 271 -3.44 -16.45 11.16
CA ILE A 271 -3.54 -17.91 11.26
C ILE A 271 -3.04 -18.56 9.97
N MET A 272 -3.54 -18.08 8.83
CA MET A 272 -3.16 -18.59 7.52
C MET A 272 -1.66 -18.42 7.25
N TYR A 273 -1.10 -17.23 7.52
CA TYR A 273 0.31 -16.96 7.34
C TYR A 273 1.21 -17.85 8.23
N ARG A 274 0.83 -18.05 9.49
CA ARG A 274 1.52 -18.94 10.44
C ARG A 274 1.57 -20.38 9.92
N GLU A 275 0.43 -20.91 9.46
CA GLU A 275 0.34 -22.27 8.94
C GLU A 275 1.13 -22.46 7.64
N LEU A 276 1.12 -21.46 6.76
CA LEU A 276 1.91 -21.47 5.52
C LEU A 276 3.40 -21.40 5.82
N THR A 277 3.81 -20.59 6.79
CA THR A 277 5.21 -20.50 7.22
C THR A 277 5.69 -21.84 7.77
N ALA A 278 4.92 -22.46 8.67
CA ALA A 278 5.24 -23.77 9.23
C ALA A 278 5.33 -24.84 8.12
N ALA A 279 4.39 -24.85 7.18
CA ALA A 279 4.39 -25.78 6.05
C ALA A 279 5.58 -25.55 5.11
N GLY A 280 5.90 -24.30 4.81
CA GLY A 280 7.01 -23.91 3.95
C GLY A 280 8.35 -24.40 4.50
N VAL A 281 8.59 -24.16 5.79
CA VAL A 281 9.80 -24.59 6.48
C VAL A 281 9.86 -26.13 6.60
N ALA A 282 8.78 -26.77 7.08
CA ALA A 282 8.75 -28.21 7.31
C ALA A 282 8.93 -29.05 6.03
N ASN A 283 8.53 -28.52 4.88
CA ASN A 283 8.66 -29.21 3.60
C ASN A 283 9.81 -28.68 2.74
N ASN A 284 10.64 -27.79 3.26
CA ASN A 284 11.69 -27.07 2.51
C ASN A 284 11.16 -26.60 1.14
N ALA A 285 9.97 -25.99 1.16
CA ALA A 285 9.26 -25.58 -0.02
C ALA A 285 9.80 -24.25 -0.55
N ARG A 286 9.62 -23.97 -1.85
CA ARG A 286 9.97 -22.67 -2.41
C ARG A 286 9.01 -21.57 -1.93
N SER A 287 7.72 -21.88 -1.88
CA SER A 287 6.69 -20.98 -1.37
C SER A 287 5.42 -21.74 -1.00
N ALA A 288 4.58 -21.11 -0.21
CA ALA A 288 3.24 -21.57 0.09
C ALA A 288 2.27 -20.40 0.01
N THR A 289 1.06 -20.63 -0.52
CA THR A 289 0.03 -19.59 -0.73
C THR A 289 -1.31 -20.16 -0.36
N ALA A 290 -2.15 -19.37 0.29
CA ALA A 290 -3.52 -19.74 0.55
C ALA A 290 -4.47 -18.55 0.42
N ILE A 291 -5.75 -18.87 0.18
CA ILE A 291 -6.86 -17.94 0.13
C ILE A 291 -8.06 -18.55 0.86
N ALA A 292 -8.81 -17.72 1.57
CA ALA A 292 -10.09 -18.05 2.19
C ALA A 292 -11.16 -17.08 1.71
N VAL A 293 -12.26 -17.62 1.20
CA VAL A 293 -13.38 -16.86 0.64
C VAL A 293 -14.66 -17.21 1.37
N ASP A 294 -15.42 -16.22 1.79
CA ASP A 294 -16.78 -16.42 2.28
C ASP A 294 -17.68 -16.85 1.12
N VAL A 295 -18.31 -18.02 1.28
CA VAL A 295 -19.11 -18.66 0.22
C VAL A 295 -20.36 -17.84 -0.13
N LYS A 296 -20.96 -17.18 0.86
CA LYS A 296 -22.23 -16.46 0.70
C LYS A 296 -22.06 -15.06 0.10
N THR A 297 -20.91 -14.40 0.35
CA THR A 297 -20.69 -13.01 -0.06
C THR A 297 -19.68 -12.85 -1.17
N GLY A 298 -18.75 -13.81 -1.32
CA GLY A 298 -17.58 -13.68 -2.22
C GLY A 298 -16.45 -12.83 -1.62
N GLU A 299 -16.57 -12.37 -0.37
CA GLU A 299 -15.53 -11.63 0.31
C GLU A 299 -14.29 -12.51 0.54
N ILE A 300 -13.12 -11.98 0.20
CA ILE A 300 -11.84 -12.61 0.52
C ILE A 300 -11.52 -12.27 1.97
N LEU A 301 -11.65 -13.26 2.85
CA LEU A 301 -11.41 -13.07 4.28
C LEU A 301 -9.93 -13.15 4.65
N ALA A 302 -9.15 -13.89 3.86
CA ALA A 302 -7.70 -13.95 3.96
C ALA A 302 -7.08 -14.35 2.63
N MET A 303 -5.92 -13.79 2.30
CA MET A 303 -5.07 -14.19 1.18
C MET A 303 -3.62 -13.85 1.52
N THR A 304 -2.76 -14.84 1.62
CA THR A 304 -1.36 -14.60 2.01
C THR A 304 -0.43 -15.64 1.39
N SER A 305 0.86 -15.31 1.32
CA SER A 305 1.91 -16.20 0.84
C SER A 305 3.12 -16.19 1.75
N TRP A 306 3.83 -17.30 1.79
CA TRP A 306 5.16 -17.43 2.37
C TRP A 306 6.16 -17.80 1.24
N PRO A 307 7.38 -17.24 1.20
CA PRO A 307 7.89 -16.17 2.07
C PRO A 307 7.19 -14.83 1.82
N SER A 308 7.24 -13.96 2.83
CA SER A 308 6.74 -12.60 2.78
C SER A 308 7.81 -11.60 3.20
N TYR A 309 7.51 -10.32 3.20
CA TYR A 309 8.43 -9.23 3.51
C TYR A 309 7.84 -8.27 4.54
N ASN A 310 8.69 -7.39 5.09
CA ASN A 310 8.26 -6.30 5.95
C ASN A 310 8.30 -4.98 5.19
N PRO A 311 7.15 -4.35 4.85
CA PRO A 311 7.12 -3.08 4.14
C PRO A 311 7.73 -1.91 4.95
N ASN A 312 7.85 -2.04 6.28
CA ASN A 312 8.49 -1.02 7.11
C ASN A 312 10.04 -1.08 7.05
N ASP A 313 10.61 -2.18 6.57
CA ASP A 313 12.06 -2.39 6.48
C ASP A 313 12.55 -2.27 5.04
N LYS A 314 13.32 -1.21 4.77
CA LYS A 314 13.88 -0.96 3.43
C LYS A 314 14.83 -2.07 2.95
N ASN A 315 15.52 -2.75 3.87
CA ASN A 315 16.44 -3.83 3.52
C ASN A 315 15.69 -5.09 3.07
N GLY A 316 14.49 -5.33 3.62
CA GLY A 316 13.62 -6.44 3.23
C GLY A 316 13.05 -6.33 1.80
N LEU A 317 13.09 -5.14 1.19
CA LEU A 317 12.57 -4.89 -0.16
C LEU A 317 13.48 -5.40 -1.29
N SER A 318 14.67 -5.90 -1.00
CA SER A 318 15.58 -6.50 -1.98
C SER A 318 15.08 -7.85 -2.52
N ASN A 319 14.29 -8.59 -1.73
CA ASN A 319 13.74 -9.89 -2.13
C ASN A 319 12.44 -9.74 -2.92
N LYS A 320 12.56 -9.52 -4.23
CA LYS A 320 11.40 -9.37 -5.14
C LYS A 320 10.48 -10.61 -5.16
N ASP A 321 11.02 -11.81 -4.92
CA ASP A 321 10.23 -13.04 -4.89
C ASP A 321 9.30 -13.08 -3.66
N ALA A 322 9.74 -12.56 -2.51
CA ALA A 322 8.92 -12.40 -1.31
C ALA A 322 7.84 -11.29 -1.45
N MET A 323 8.10 -10.26 -2.25
CA MET A 323 7.16 -9.17 -2.51
C MET A 323 5.99 -9.60 -3.41
N ARG A 324 6.18 -10.63 -4.22
CA ARG A 324 5.20 -11.08 -5.22
C ARG A 324 3.90 -11.57 -4.57
N ASN A 325 2.77 -10.98 -4.92
CA ASN A 325 1.45 -11.49 -4.54
C ASN A 325 1.09 -12.71 -5.39
N ARG A 326 1.52 -13.89 -4.91
CA ARG A 326 1.31 -15.17 -5.62
C ARG A 326 -0.18 -15.50 -5.77
N GLY A 327 -1.01 -15.05 -4.82
CA GLY A 327 -2.45 -15.27 -4.85
C GLY A 327 -3.14 -14.67 -6.08
N ALA A 328 -2.68 -13.50 -6.52
CA ALA A 328 -3.27 -12.79 -7.66
C ALA A 328 -2.49 -12.99 -8.97
N ILE A 329 -1.16 -13.11 -8.90
CA ILE A 329 -0.29 -13.03 -10.08
C ILE A 329 0.08 -14.40 -10.63
N ASP A 330 0.31 -15.41 -9.75
CA ASP A 330 0.78 -16.71 -10.19
C ASP A 330 -0.36 -17.51 -10.82
N MET A 331 -0.12 -17.95 -12.04
CA MET A 331 -0.96 -18.89 -12.73
C MET A 331 -0.26 -20.25 -12.86
N PHE A 332 -1.02 -21.30 -12.78
CA PHE A 332 -0.50 -22.64 -12.79
C PHE A 332 -1.52 -23.67 -13.32
N GLU A 333 -1.03 -24.82 -13.74
CA GLU A 333 -1.88 -25.97 -14.03
C GLU A 333 -2.44 -26.55 -12.72
N PRO A 334 -3.78 -26.47 -12.51
CA PRO A 334 -4.38 -26.80 -11.22
C PRO A 334 -4.49 -28.31 -10.96
N GLY A 335 -4.21 -29.14 -11.99
CA GLY A 335 -4.27 -30.58 -11.88
C GLY A 335 -5.64 -31.08 -11.43
N SER A 336 -5.64 -32.13 -10.62
CA SER A 336 -6.88 -32.81 -10.19
C SER A 336 -7.91 -31.95 -9.45
N THR A 337 -7.57 -30.73 -9.05
CA THR A 337 -8.55 -29.78 -8.48
C THR A 337 -9.56 -29.28 -9.52
N MET A 338 -9.33 -29.52 -10.82
CA MET A 338 -10.28 -29.23 -11.90
C MET A 338 -11.37 -30.30 -12.10
N LYS A 339 -11.15 -31.51 -11.61
CA LYS A 339 -12.09 -32.63 -11.84
C LYS A 339 -13.53 -32.35 -11.38
N PRO A 340 -13.80 -31.66 -10.24
CA PRO A 340 -15.15 -31.28 -9.86
C PRO A 340 -15.87 -30.48 -10.95
N PHE A 341 -15.16 -29.55 -11.61
CA PHE A 341 -15.72 -28.74 -12.69
C PHE A 341 -15.95 -29.55 -13.97
N THR A 342 -15.06 -30.49 -14.30
CA THR A 342 -15.24 -31.43 -15.42
C THR A 342 -16.47 -32.29 -15.20
N ILE A 343 -16.64 -32.84 -14.01
CA ILE A 343 -17.83 -33.66 -13.67
C ILE A 343 -19.09 -32.79 -13.63
N SER A 344 -19.03 -31.57 -13.09
CA SER A 344 -20.18 -30.64 -13.15
C SER A 344 -20.64 -30.41 -14.58
N ALA A 345 -19.71 -30.15 -15.50
CA ALA A 345 -20.02 -29.98 -16.93
C ALA A 345 -20.65 -31.25 -17.55
N ALA A 346 -20.15 -32.43 -17.18
CA ALA A 346 -20.70 -33.70 -17.67
C ALA A 346 -22.12 -33.98 -17.14
N LEU A 347 -22.35 -33.73 -15.84
CA LEU A 347 -23.70 -33.88 -15.25
C LEU A 347 -24.71 -32.88 -15.85
N GLU A 348 -24.27 -31.68 -16.19
CA GLU A 348 -25.13 -30.65 -16.80
C GLU A 348 -25.65 -31.05 -18.18
N THR A 349 -24.92 -31.90 -18.92
CA THR A 349 -25.40 -32.42 -20.22
C THR A 349 -26.54 -33.42 -20.10
N GLY A 350 -26.79 -33.96 -18.89
CA GLY A 350 -27.76 -35.04 -18.68
C GLY A 350 -27.30 -36.42 -19.16
N GLN A 351 -26.16 -36.54 -19.85
CA GLN A 351 -25.61 -37.85 -20.30
C GLN A 351 -25.03 -38.66 -19.14
N TYR A 352 -24.68 -38.01 -18.08
CA TYR A 352 -24.06 -38.61 -16.90
C TYR A 352 -24.88 -38.35 -15.65
N THR A 353 -24.88 -39.32 -14.76
CA THR A 353 -25.37 -39.22 -13.39
C THR A 353 -24.24 -39.56 -12.41
N PRO A 354 -24.35 -39.25 -11.13
CA PRO A 354 -23.36 -39.66 -10.12
C PRO A 354 -23.00 -41.14 -10.15
N ASN A 355 -23.95 -42.01 -10.53
CA ASN A 355 -23.84 -43.46 -10.53
C ASN A 355 -23.47 -44.06 -11.87
N THR A 356 -23.39 -43.26 -12.95
CA THR A 356 -22.97 -43.77 -14.29
C THR A 356 -21.59 -44.40 -14.19
N ILE A 357 -21.46 -45.61 -14.74
CA ILE A 357 -20.20 -46.37 -14.69
C ILE A 357 -19.26 -45.95 -15.83
N VAL A 358 -18.01 -45.72 -15.46
CA VAL A 358 -16.91 -45.41 -16.39
C VAL A 358 -15.82 -46.46 -16.17
N ASN A 359 -15.55 -47.27 -17.21
CA ASN A 359 -14.48 -48.25 -17.16
C ASN A 359 -13.10 -47.56 -17.29
N THR A 360 -12.29 -47.63 -16.25
CA THR A 360 -10.95 -47.03 -16.20
C THR A 360 -9.83 -48.07 -16.45
N SER A 361 -10.19 -49.39 -16.65
CA SER A 361 -9.19 -50.40 -16.96
C SER A 361 -8.47 -50.07 -18.28
N PRO A 362 -7.17 -50.42 -18.36
CA PRO A 362 -6.25 -51.02 -17.37
C PRO A 362 -5.57 -49.98 -16.47
N GLY A 363 -6.15 -48.81 -16.19
CA GLY A 363 -5.56 -47.71 -15.44
C GLY A 363 -4.66 -46.81 -16.28
N SER A 364 -4.68 -47.00 -17.61
CA SER A 364 -3.99 -46.12 -18.56
C SER A 364 -4.72 -46.08 -19.89
N MET A 365 -4.59 -44.96 -20.59
CA MET A 365 -5.08 -44.82 -21.96
C MET A 365 -4.11 -43.99 -22.81
N ARG A 366 -3.86 -44.42 -24.02
CA ARG A 366 -3.07 -43.68 -25.00
C ARG A 366 -3.96 -42.67 -25.74
N LEU A 367 -3.52 -41.41 -25.79
CA LEU A 367 -4.22 -40.33 -26.47
C LEU A 367 -3.22 -39.55 -27.32
N GLY A 368 -3.13 -39.85 -28.60
CA GLY A 368 -2.08 -39.38 -29.49
C GLY A 368 -0.69 -39.82 -28.99
N TRP A 369 0.19 -38.87 -28.73
CA TRP A 369 1.56 -39.10 -28.22
C TRP A 369 1.64 -39.21 -26.70
N HIS A 370 0.57 -38.91 -25.99
CA HIS A 370 0.52 -38.95 -24.53
C HIS A 370 -0.12 -40.22 -24.00
N THR A 371 0.36 -40.71 -22.89
CA THR A 371 -0.30 -41.77 -22.12
C THR A 371 -0.82 -41.19 -20.83
N ILE A 372 -2.14 -41.12 -20.68
CA ILE A 372 -2.83 -40.77 -19.43
C ILE A 372 -2.76 -41.98 -18.51
N ARG A 373 -2.41 -41.76 -17.24
CA ARG A 373 -2.28 -42.84 -16.26
C ARG A 373 -2.99 -42.49 -14.97
N ASP A 374 -3.62 -43.48 -14.36
CA ASP A 374 -4.06 -43.47 -12.98
C ASP A 374 -2.94 -44.00 -12.06
N THR A 375 -3.02 -43.74 -10.79
CA THR A 375 -2.07 -44.30 -9.79
C THR A 375 -2.23 -45.82 -9.62
N HIS A 376 -3.44 -46.33 -9.90
CA HIS A 376 -3.77 -47.75 -9.83
C HIS A 376 -4.78 -48.08 -10.96
N ASN A 377 -4.92 -49.37 -11.26
CA ASN A 377 -6.06 -49.83 -12.07
C ASN A 377 -7.30 -49.91 -11.15
N TYR A 378 -8.23 -49.00 -11.33
CA TYR A 378 -9.45 -48.94 -10.51
C TYR A 378 -10.62 -49.74 -11.09
N GLY A 379 -10.46 -50.33 -12.29
CA GLY A 379 -11.54 -51.05 -12.93
C GLY A 379 -12.71 -50.14 -13.34
N ALA A 380 -13.92 -50.57 -13.04
CA ALA A 380 -15.13 -49.80 -13.27
C ALA A 380 -15.38 -48.85 -12.06
N LEU A 381 -15.44 -47.55 -12.33
CA LEU A 381 -15.76 -46.54 -11.34
C LEU A 381 -17.11 -45.88 -11.68
N THR A 382 -17.85 -45.48 -10.65
CA THR A 382 -18.94 -44.49 -10.86
C THR A 382 -18.34 -43.13 -11.18
N VAL A 383 -19.12 -42.19 -11.73
CA VAL A 383 -18.72 -40.78 -11.90
C VAL A 383 -18.28 -40.18 -10.55
N SER A 384 -19.01 -40.49 -9.48
CA SER A 384 -18.59 -40.12 -8.12
C SER A 384 -17.23 -40.73 -7.77
N GLY A 385 -17.00 -42.00 -8.11
CA GLY A 385 -15.75 -42.72 -7.90
C GLY A 385 -14.57 -42.08 -8.65
N VAL A 386 -14.78 -41.46 -9.80
CA VAL A 386 -13.75 -40.73 -10.55
C VAL A 386 -13.24 -39.54 -9.76
N ILE A 387 -14.11 -38.81 -9.04
CA ILE A 387 -13.69 -37.71 -8.14
C ILE A 387 -13.00 -38.29 -6.91
N ILE A 388 -13.59 -39.27 -6.24
CA ILE A 388 -13.13 -39.86 -4.97
C ILE A 388 -11.73 -40.46 -5.12
N LYS A 389 -11.51 -41.29 -6.17
CA LYS A 389 -10.21 -41.90 -6.47
C LYS A 389 -9.29 -41.02 -7.27
N SER A 390 -9.78 -39.88 -7.73
CA SER A 390 -9.02 -38.93 -8.54
C SER A 390 -8.52 -39.52 -9.87
N SER A 391 -9.33 -40.35 -10.54
CA SER A 391 -8.97 -41.02 -11.81
C SER A 391 -8.78 -39.98 -12.94
N ASN A 392 -7.59 -39.98 -13.54
CA ASN A 392 -7.28 -39.21 -14.75
C ASN A 392 -7.93 -39.84 -15.98
N VAL A 393 -7.86 -41.18 -16.06
CA VAL A 393 -8.43 -41.96 -17.16
C VAL A 393 -9.95 -41.79 -17.21
N GLY A 394 -10.61 -41.86 -16.03
CA GLY A 394 -12.06 -41.66 -15.95
C GLY A 394 -12.46 -40.25 -16.37
N SER A 395 -11.78 -39.22 -15.88
CA SER A 395 -12.04 -37.82 -16.24
C SER A 395 -11.83 -37.57 -17.73
N ALA A 396 -10.74 -38.09 -18.31
CA ALA A 396 -10.46 -37.93 -19.75
C ALA A 396 -11.48 -38.65 -20.63
N LYS A 397 -11.91 -39.88 -20.27
CA LYS A 397 -12.96 -40.63 -21.00
C LYS A 397 -14.28 -39.89 -20.98
N ILE A 398 -14.70 -39.35 -19.82
CA ILE A 398 -15.90 -38.53 -19.73
C ILE A 398 -15.79 -37.32 -20.64
N ALA A 399 -14.70 -36.56 -20.55
CA ALA A 399 -14.52 -35.35 -21.35
C ALA A 399 -14.51 -35.59 -22.84
N LEU A 400 -13.89 -36.69 -23.29
CA LEU A 400 -13.82 -37.07 -24.70
C LEU A 400 -15.15 -37.59 -25.29
N SER A 401 -16.10 -38.00 -24.45
CA SER A 401 -17.45 -38.37 -24.87
C SER A 401 -18.40 -37.20 -25.03
N LEU A 402 -18.02 -36.02 -24.53
CA LEU A 402 -18.80 -34.79 -24.60
C LEU A 402 -18.48 -33.97 -25.84
N PRO A 403 -19.39 -33.10 -26.29
CA PRO A 403 -19.08 -32.11 -27.30
C PRO A 403 -17.85 -31.31 -26.93
N LYS A 404 -17.01 -31.00 -27.94
CA LYS A 404 -15.69 -30.36 -27.77
C LYS A 404 -15.73 -29.04 -27.00
N GLU A 405 -16.82 -28.28 -27.15
CA GLU A 405 -17.07 -26.99 -26.53
C GLU A 405 -17.51 -27.07 -25.07
N THR A 406 -17.97 -28.21 -24.58
CA THR A 406 -18.60 -28.36 -23.25
C THR A 406 -17.68 -27.90 -22.12
N LEU A 407 -16.46 -28.45 -22.03
CA LEU A 407 -15.53 -28.09 -20.95
C LEU A 407 -15.05 -26.65 -21.04
N PRO A 408 -14.55 -26.14 -22.22
CA PRO A 408 -14.09 -24.75 -22.28
C PRO A 408 -15.19 -23.74 -21.97
N SER A 409 -16.40 -23.96 -22.46
CA SER A 409 -17.55 -23.09 -22.22
C SER A 409 -17.94 -23.06 -20.73
N PHE A 410 -17.98 -24.23 -20.09
CA PHE A 410 -18.27 -24.33 -18.66
C PHE A 410 -17.18 -23.66 -17.82
N PHE A 411 -15.90 -23.92 -18.11
CA PHE A 411 -14.79 -23.30 -17.38
C PHE A 411 -14.81 -21.76 -17.49
N ASN A 412 -15.12 -21.22 -18.67
CA ASN A 412 -15.28 -19.79 -18.87
C ASN A 412 -16.48 -19.20 -18.11
N ARG A 413 -17.61 -19.95 -17.95
CA ARG A 413 -18.76 -19.53 -17.12
C ARG A 413 -18.39 -19.48 -15.64
N VAL A 414 -17.64 -20.45 -15.16
CA VAL A 414 -17.14 -20.48 -13.77
C VAL A 414 -16.19 -19.30 -13.52
N GLY A 415 -15.43 -18.84 -14.52
CA GLY A 415 -14.52 -17.72 -14.42
C GLY A 415 -13.06 -18.04 -14.75
N PHE A 416 -12.74 -19.30 -15.10
CA PHE A 416 -11.40 -19.64 -15.57
C PHE A 416 -11.09 -18.95 -16.90
N GLY A 417 -9.86 -18.49 -17.07
CA GLY A 417 -9.43 -17.72 -18.24
C GLY A 417 -9.83 -16.24 -18.20
N LYS A 418 -10.40 -15.75 -17.09
CA LYS A 418 -10.83 -14.35 -16.90
C LYS A 418 -10.27 -13.77 -15.61
N ARG A 419 -9.98 -12.46 -15.59
CA ARG A 419 -9.65 -11.76 -14.34
C ARG A 419 -10.86 -11.73 -13.41
N SER A 420 -10.61 -11.76 -12.12
CA SER A 420 -11.66 -11.66 -11.10
C SER A 420 -12.21 -10.22 -10.97
N ALA A 421 -13.28 -10.06 -10.20
CA ALA A 421 -13.83 -8.73 -9.88
C ALA A 421 -12.89 -7.87 -9.02
N VAL A 422 -11.93 -8.49 -8.32
CA VAL A 422 -10.93 -7.81 -7.48
C VAL A 422 -10.05 -6.88 -8.29
N ARG A 423 -9.70 -7.26 -9.52
CA ARG A 423 -8.80 -6.50 -10.42
C ARG A 423 -7.50 -6.07 -9.73
N PHE A 424 -6.95 -6.98 -8.94
CA PHE A 424 -5.70 -6.69 -8.23
C PHE A 424 -4.58 -6.29 -9.21
N PRO A 425 -3.68 -5.34 -8.86
CA PRO A 425 -2.58 -4.96 -9.73
C PRO A 425 -1.75 -6.16 -10.19
N GLY A 426 -1.58 -6.31 -11.49
CA GLY A 426 -0.86 -7.44 -12.07
C GLY A 426 -1.61 -8.77 -12.06
N GLU A 427 -2.89 -8.81 -11.67
CA GLU A 427 -3.70 -10.04 -11.68
C GLU A 427 -3.67 -10.74 -13.02
N SER A 428 -3.36 -12.04 -12.99
CA SER A 428 -3.37 -12.91 -14.17
C SER A 428 -4.78 -13.40 -14.50
N SER A 429 -5.11 -13.47 -15.78
CA SER A 429 -6.39 -14.03 -16.25
C SER A 429 -6.41 -15.56 -16.29
N GLY A 430 -5.28 -16.24 -16.04
CA GLY A 430 -5.17 -17.65 -16.38
C GLY A 430 -5.24 -17.89 -17.91
N LEU A 431 -5.44 -19.15 -18.30
CA LEU A 431 -5.54 -19.54 -19.70
C LEU A 431 -6.49 -20.74 -19.85
N VAL A 432 -7.55 -20.56 -20.61
CA VAL A 432 -8.37 -21.64 -21.16
C VAL A 432 -8.29 -21.52 -22.67
N LEU A 433 -7.82 -22.58 -23.35
CA LEU A 433 -7.67 -22.56 -24.80
C LEU A 433 -9.04 -22.46 -25.48
N PRO A 434 -9.18 -21.63 -26.53
CA PRO A 434 -10.42 -21.54 -27.30
C PRO A 434 -10.67 -22.84 -28.07
N VAL A 435 -11.95 -23.16 -28.27
CA VAL A 435 -12.41 -24.43 -28.85
C VAL A 435 -11.74 -24.79 -30.20
N ASN A 436 -11.52 -23.80 -31.06
CA ASN A 436 -10.87 -23.98 -32.36
C ASN A 436 -9.40 -24.42 -32.30
N LYS A 437 -8.74 -24.19 -31.17
CA LYS A 437 -7.35 -24.61 -30.92
C LYS A 437 -7.24 -25.93 -30.16
N LEU A 438 -8.37 -26.55 -29.76
CA LEU A 438 -8.37 -27.79 -29.00
C LEU A 438 -8.41 -29.02 -29.92
N ASN A 439 -7.52 -29.97 -29.64
CA ASN A 439 -7.58 -31.33 -30.17
C ASN A 439 -7.99 -32.32 -29.07
N SER A 440 -8.24 -33.56 -29.40
CA SER A 440 -8.67 -34.60 -28.44
C SER A 440 -7.67 -34.76 -27.26
N SER A 441 -6.36 -34.68 -27.56
CA SER A 441 -5.33 -34.77 -26.50
C SER A 441 -5.45 -33.65 -25.49
N GLN A 442 -5.66 -32.41 -25.96
CA GLN A 442 -5.84 -31.25 -25.09
C GLN A 442 -7.14 -31.29 -24.30
N ILE A 443 -8.25 -31.77 -24.90
CA ILE A 443 -9.52 -31.98 -24.17
C ILE A 443 -9.33 -33.02 -23.07
N GLY A 444 -8.69 -34.15 -23.38
CA GLY A 444 -8.44 -35.20 -22.40
C GLY A 444 -7.55 -34.76 -21.26
N THR A 445 -6.51 -33.95 -21.50
CA THR A 445 -5.63 -33.42 -20.46
C THR A 445 -6.30 -32.29 -19.64
N MET A 446 -7.08 -31.43 -20.29
CA MET A 446 -7.87 -30.37 -19.65
C MET A 446 -8.84 -30.93 -18.61
N ALA A 447 -9.39 -32.10 -18.83
CA ALA A 447 -10.34 -32.78 -17.94
C ALA A 447 -9.80 -33.03 -16.54
N TYR A 448 -8.49 -33.15 -16.36
CA TYR A 448 -7.84 -33.31 -15.05
C TYR A 448 -6.83 -32.19 -14.76
N GLY A 449 -7.00 -31.03 -15.42
CA GLY A 449 -6.36 -29.78 -15.04
C GLY A 449 -4.97 -29.55 -15.62
N TYR A 450 -4.64 -30.16 -16.79
CA TYR A 450 -3.42 -29.90 -17.55
C TYR A 450 -3.77 -29.22 -18.90
N GLY A 451 -2.83 -28.46 -19.44
CA GLY A 451 -3.05 -27.70 -20.68
C GLY A 451 -3.97 -26.47 -20.50
N LEU A 452 -4.28 -26.10 -19.27
CA LEU A 452 -4.91 -24.85 -18.88
C LEU A 452 -4.15 -24.24 -17.70
N ASN A 453 -4.27 -22.93 -17.49
CA ASN A 453 -3.70 -22.29 -16.32
C ASN A 453 -4.78 -21.54 -15.54
N ALA A 454 -4.77 -21.67 -14.23
CA ALA A 454 -5.64 -20.97 -13.31
C ALA A 454 -4.85 -20.23 -12.25
N THR A 455 -5.45 -19.21 -11.65
CA THR A 455 -4.97 -18.56 -10.43
C THR A 455 -5.67 -19.18 -9.20
N ILE A 456 -5.09 -18.95 -8.01
CA ILE A 456 -5.75 -19.38 -6.78
C ILE A 456 -7.08 -18.65 -6.55
N LEU A 457 -7.21 -17.40 -7.04
CA LEU A 457 -8.47 -16.62 -7.01
C LEU A 457 -9.58 -17.32 -7.79
N GLN A 458 -9.26 -17.79 -9.01
CA GLN A 458 -10.22 -18.51 -9.85
C GLN A 458 -10.66 -19.85 -9.25
N LEU A 459 -9.71 -20.60 -8.67
CA LEU A 459 -10.03 -21.84 -7.96
C LEU A 459 -10.93 -21.55 -6.75
N ALA A 460 -10.62 -20.53 -5.95
CA ALA A 460 -11.41 -20.17 -4.78
C ALA A 460 -12.84 -19.77 -5.17
N GLN A 461 -12.99 -18.94 -6.20
CA GLN A 461 -14.31 -18.57 -6.73
C GLN A 461 -15.09 -19.79 -7.24
N GLY A 462 -14.43 -20.69 -7.95
CA GLY A 462 -15.07 -21.92 -8.47
C GLY A 462 -15.53 -22.85 -7.34
N TYR A 463 -14.69 -23.08 -6.31
CA TYR A 463 -15.09 -23.91 -5.17
C TYR A 463 -16.16 -23.24 -4.32
N ALA A 464 -16.08 -21.91 -4.12
CA ALA A 464 -17.16 -21.16 -3.46
C ALA A 464 -18.47 -21.25 -4.26
N MET A 465 -18.45 -21.19 -5.58
CA MET A 465 -19.61 -21.37 -6.45
C MET A 465 -20.24 -22.77 -6.30
N LEU A 466 -19.43 -23.82 -6.29
CA LEU A 466 -19.93 -25.19 -6.04
C LEU A 466 -20.59 -25.30 -4.68
N ALA A 467 -20.01 -24.69 -3.65
CA ALA A 467 -20.51 -24.67 -2.28
C ALA A 467 -21.74 -23.76 -2.08
N ASN A 468 -21.98 -22.81 -2.97
CA ASN A 468 -23.10 -21.88 -2.96
C ASN A 468 -24.19 -22.29 -3.97
N HIS A 469 -24.53 -23.56 -4.01
CA HIS A 469 -25.58 -24.10 -4.89
C HIS A 469 -25.44 -23.69 -6.37
N GLY A 470 -24.21 -23.56 -6.84
CA GLY A 470 -23.90 -23.15 -8.21
C GLY A 470 -23.99 -21.65 -8.50
N VAL A 471 -24.19 -20.84 -7.47
CA VAL A 471 -24.21 -19.36 -7.57
C VAL A 471 -22.78 -18.82 -7.42
N LYS A 472 -22.27 -18.20 -8.47
CA LYS A 472 -20.97 -17.53 -8.48
C LYS A 472 -21.10 -16.12 -7.94
N MET A 473 -20.46 -15.85 -6.80
CA MET A 473 -20.34 -14.50 -6.24
C MET A 473 -19.13 -13.77 -6.83
N PRO A 474 -19.22 -12.46 -7.11
CA PRO A 474 -18.04 -11.67 -7.44
C PRO A 474 -17.11 -11.60 -6.23
N LEU A 475 -15.80 -11.85 -6.44
CA LEU A 475 -14.83 -11.73 -5.36
C LEU A 475 -14.62 -10.27 -4.99
N SER A 476 -14.49 -9.98 -3.69
CA SER A 476 -14.22 -8.64 -3.16
C SER A 476 -13.11 -8.66 -2.11
N LEU A 477 -12.21 -7.65 -2.14
CA LEU A 477 -11.30 -7.30 -1.06
C LEU A 477 -11.83 -6.15 -0.21
N HIS A 478 -12.91 -5.49 -0.63
CA HIS A 478 -13.62 -4.50 0.18
C HIS A 478 -14.67 -5.19 1.04
N LYS A 479 -14.82 -4.72 2.27
CA LYS A 479 -15.94 -5.13 3.12
C LYS A 479 -17.25 -4.71 2.46
N LEU A 480 -18.19 -5.63 2.41
CA LEU A 480 -19.50 -5.42 1.81
C LEU A 480 -20.54 -5.23 2.92
N ASP A 481 -21.40 -4.22 2.79
CA ASP A 481 -22.52 -4.00 3.70
C ASP A 481 -23.63 -5.02 3.47
N GLN A 482 -23.79 -5.47 2.22
CA GLN A 482 -24.73 -6.48 1.81
C GLN A 482 -24.12 -7.40 0.76
N PRO A 483 -24.52 -8.69 0.72
CA PRO A 483 -24.07 -9.60 -0.33
C PRO A 483 -24.43 -9.06 -1.72
N PRO A 484 -23.51 -9.08 -2.68
CA PRO A 484 -23.78 -8.65 -4.05
C PRO A 484 -24.71 -9.66 -4.75
N LYS A 485 -25.26 -9.25 -5.89
CA LYS A 485 -26.00 -10.19 -6.74
C LYS A 485 -25.06 -11.22 -7.35
N GLY A 486 -25.28 -12.50 -7.04
CA GLY A 486 -24.58 -13.62 -7.65
C GLY A 486 -25.14 -14.01 -9.02
N GLU A 487 -24.38 -14.79 -9.77
CA GLU A 487 -24.74 -15.36 -11.05
C GLU A 487 -24.94 -16.88 -10.93
N GLN A 488 -26.13 -17.40 -11.29
CA GLN A 488 -26.36 -18.84 -11.34
C GLN A 488 -25.59 -19.45 -12.53
N VAL A 489 -24.49 -20.13 -12.26
CA VAL A 489 -23.59 -20.72 -13.28
C VAL A 489 -23.89 -22.20 -13.47
N LEU A 490 -24.29 -22.89 -12.42
CA LEU A 490 -24.55 -24.33 -12.40
C LEU A 490 -25.88 -24.61 -11.72
N ASN A 491 -26.60 -25.63 -12.20
CA ASN A 491 -27.85 -26.06 -11.56
C ASN A 491 -27.58 -26.43 -10.08
N PRO A 492 -28.41 -25.94 -9.12
CA PRO A 492 -28.23 -26.19 -7.68
C PRO A 492 -28.09 -27.67 -7.34
N LYS A 493 -28.96 -28.54 -7.90
CA LYS A 493 -28.93 -29.99 -7.65
C LYS A 493 -27.59 -30.63 -8.08
N ILE A 494 -27.01 -30.16 -9.19
CA ILE A 494 -25.71 -30.65 -9.66
C ILE A 494 -24.60 -30.17 -8.74
N ALA A 495 -24.63 -28.90 -8.33
CA ALA A 495 -23.65 -28.35 -7.40
C ALA A 495 -23.64 -29.13 -6.07
N ASP A 496 -24.83 -29.42 -5.53
CA ASP A 496 -24.99 -30.18 -4.28
C ASP A 496 -24.49 -31.63 -4.44
N GLN A 497 -24.78 -32.29 -5.58
CA GLN A 497 -24.25 -33.62 -5.87
C GLN A 497 -22.72 -33.62 -5.90
N VAL A 498 -22.11 -32.63 -6.55
CA VAL A 498 -20.64 -32.52 -6.62
C VAL A 498 -20.06 -32.20 -5.24
N LEU A 499 -20.73 -31.39 -4.44
CA LEU A 499 -20.30 -31.09 -3.07
C LEU A 499 -20.29 -32.36 -2.20
N LEU A 500 -21.29 -33.23 -2.30
CA LEU A 500 -21.31 -34.53 -1.62
C LEU A 500 -20.22 -35.48 -2.13
N MET A 501 -19.87 -35.45 -3.42
CA MET A 501 -18.73 -36.20 -3.94
C MET A 501 -17.41 -35.69 -3.35
N LEU A 502 -17.26 -34.37 -3.17
CA LEU A 502 -16.08 -33.76 -2.55
C LEU A 502 -15.95 -34.16 -1.07
N GLU A 503 -17.06 -34.32 -0.34
CA GLU A 503 -17.05 -34.85 1.02
C GLU A 503 -16.44 -36.26 1.08
N GLN A 504 -16.83 -37.15 0.14
CA GLN A 504 -16.30 -38.52 0.09
C GLN A 504 -14.78 -38.58 -0.15
N VAL A 505 -14.16 -37.52 -0.71
CA VAL A 505 -12.70 -37.43 -0.88
C VAL A 505 -11.97 -37.37 0.47
N THR A 506 -12.60 -36.80 1.50
CA THR A 506 -12.03 -36.68 2.85
C THR A 506 -12.38 -37.86 3.77
N MET A 507 -13.31 -38.72 3.34
CA MET A 507 -13.72 -39.92 4.05
C MET A 507 -12.75 -41.10 3.86
N PRO A 508 -12.86 -42.18 4.64
CA PRO A 508 -12.10 -43.40 4.41
C PRO A 508 -12.24 -43.91 2.98
N GLY A 509 -11.13 -44.20 2.32
CA GLY A 509 -11.08 -44.63 0.92
C GLY A 509 -10.91 -43.47 -0.07
N GLY A 510 -11.05 -42.20 0.35
CA GLY A 510 -10.73 -41.02 -0.45
C GLY A 510 -9.25 -40.67 -0.43
N THR A 511 -8.87 -39.68 -1.25
CA THR A 511 -7.47 -39.23 -1.41
C THR A 511 -6.98 -38.25 -0.34
N ALA A 512 -7.86 -37.77 0.55
CA ALA A 512 -7.55 -36.79 1.61
C ALA A 512 -8.08 -37.19 2.97
N LYS A 513 -7.97 -38.47 3.35
CA LYS A 513 -8.40 -38.99 4.66
C LYS A 513 -7.77 -38.28 5.89
N GLN A 514 -6.69 -37.52 5.67
CA GLN A 514 -6.01 -36.71 6.69
C GLN A 514 -6.79 -35.45 7.06
N VAL A 515 -7.75 -35.02 6.22
CA VAL A 515 -8.61 -33.89 6.51
C VAL A 515 -9.77 -34.37 7.40
N ASN A 516 -9.51 -34.37 8.69
CA ASN A 516 -10.52 -34.66 9.69
C ASN A 516 -10.60 -33.48 10.66
N ILE A 517 -11.68 -32.73 10.58
CA ILE A 517 -11.94 -31.57 11.46
C ILE A 517 -13.05 -31.95 12.44
N PRO A 518 -12.73 -32.05 13.74
CA PRO A 518 -13.75 -32.39 14.73
C PRO A 518 -14.95 -31.44 14.69
N GLY A 519 -16.16 -32.00 14.66
CA GLY A 519 -17.40 -31.24 14.64
C GLY A 519 -17.82 -30.71 13.27
N TYR A 520 -17.04 -30.94 12.21
CA TYR A 520 -17.38 -30.44 10.88
C TYR A 520 -17.30 -31.49 9.79
N ARG A 521 -18.28 -31.50 8.89
CA ARG A 521 -18.23 -32.19 7.62
C ARG A 521 -17.45 -31.34 6.63
N VAL A 522 -16.49 -31.93 5.94
CA VAL A 522 -15.56 -31.21 5.05
C VAL A 522 -15.53 -31.85 3.69
N GLY A 523 -15.61 -31.08 2.64
CA GLY A 523 -15.41 -31.55 1.26
C GLY A 523 -14.19 -30.90 0.62
N GLY A 524 -13.51 -31.64 -0.25
CA GLY A 524 -12.39 -31.03 -0.94
C GLY A 524 -11.74 -31.95 -1.98
N LYS A 525 -10.72 -31.45 -2.63
CA LYS A 525 -9.97 -32.17 -3.68
C LYS A 525 -8.48 -31.92 -3.59
N THR A 526 -7.72 -33.00 -3.60
CA THR A 526 -6.26 -32.96 -3.72
C THR A 526 -5.85 -32.65 -5.17
N GLY A 527 -4.78 -31.89 -5.31
CA GLY A 527 -4.05 -31.71 -6.56
C GLY A 527 -2.56 -32.00 -6.35
N THR A 528 -1.96 -32.66 -7.30
CA THR A 528 -0.51 -32.83 -7.39
C THR A 528 -0.16 -32.63 -8.86
N ALA A 529 0.48 -31.52 -9.19
CA ALA A 529 0.84 -31.20 -10.54
C ALA A 529 2.36 -31.13 -10.70
N HIS A 530 2.87 -31.70 -11.78
CA HIS A 530 4.24 -31.47 -12.20
C HIS A 530 4.40 -30.04 -12.68
N LYS A 531 5.53 -29.42 -12.42
CA LYS A 531 5.83 -28.11 -12.96
C LYS A 531 6.38 -28.21 -14.38
N LEU A 532 5.96 -27.29 -15.22
CA LEU A 532 6.61 -27.08 -16.52
C LEU A 532 8.08 -26.69 -16.29
N ARG A 533 8.96 -27.23 -17.13
CA ARG A 533 10.37 -26.83 -17.16
C ARG A 533 10.48 -25.35 -17.60
N ALA A 534 11.55 -24.69 -17.17
CA ALA A 534 11.79 -23.29 -17.51
C ALA A 534 11.97 -23.07 -19.02
N ASP A 535 12.44 -24.10 -19.75
CA ASP A 535 12.58 -24.08 -21.21
C ASP A 535 11.26 -24.33 -21.96
N GLY A 536 10.15 -24.52 -21.24
CA GLY A 536 8.83 -24.82 -21.81
C GLY A 536 8.71 -26.20 -22.47
N LYS A 537 9.76 -27.04 -22.47
CA LYS A 537 9.79 -28.34 -23.13
C LYS A 537 9.47 -29.47 -22.13
N GLY A 538 8.17 -29.63 -21.84
CA GLY A 538 7.70 -30.71 -20.96
C GLY A 538 7.76 -30.39 -19.47
N TYR A 539 7.57 -31.42 -18.66
CA TYR A 539 7.46 -31.30 -17.21
C TYR A 539 8.79 -31.64 -16.52
N SER A 540 9.01 -31.03 -15.36
CA SER A 540 10.14 -31.36 -14.47
C SER A 540 9.86 -32.69 -13.77
N ASN A 541 10.87 -33.55 -13.65
CA ASN A 541 10.74 -34.81 -12.92
C ASN A 541 10.76 -34.61 -11.38
N ASN A 542 11.33 -33.49 -10.90
CA ASN A 542 11.60 -33.27 -9.46
C ASN A 542 10.92 -32.02 -8.91
N ALA A 543 10.14 -31.29 -9.69
CA ALA A 543 9.45 -30.10 -9.24
C ALA A 543 7.93 -30.27 -9.30
N TYR A 544 7.31 -30.21 -8.13
CA TYR A 544 5.88 -30.45 -7.97
C TYR A 544 5.19 -29.26 -7.35
N ARG A 545 3.88 -29.25 -7.50
CA ARG A 545 2.97 -28.34 -6.79
C ARG A 545 1.94 -29.20 -6.06
N ALA A 546 1.94 -29.08 -4.73
CA ALA A 546 0.98 -29.75 -3.87
C ALA A 546 -0.20 -28.79 -3.59
N LEU A 547 -1.43 -29.22 -3.92
CA LEU A 547 -2.63 -28.41 -3.76
C LEU A 547 -3.68 -29.14 -2.91
N PHE A 548 -4.46 -28.36 -2.19
CA PHE A 548 -5.75 -28.77 -1.67
C PHE A 548 -6.75 -27.63 -1.81
N ALA A 549 -7.92 -27.94 -2.35
CA ALA A 549 -9.05 -27.03 -2.46
C ALA A 549 -10.25 -27.64 -1.73
N GLY A 550 -10.83 -26.93 -0.79
CA GLY A 550 -11.93 -27.48 0.00
C GLY A 550 -12.86 -26.44 0.59
N VAL A 551 -13.98 -26.94 1.10
CA VAL A 551 -15.09 -26.14 1.66
C VAL A 551 -15.60 -26.79 2.92
N ALA A 552 -16.10 -26.00 3.87
CA ALA A 552 -16.75 -26.44 5.09
C ALA A 552 -17.66 -25.33 5.68
N PRO A 553 -18.66 -25.72 6.49
CA PRO A 553 -19.25 -27.06 6.64
C PRO A 553 -19.94 -27.53 5.35
N ILE A 554 -20.25 -28.83 5.23
CA ILE A 554 -20.96 -29.32 4.03
C ILE A 554 -22.46 -29.03 4.09
N SER A 555 -23.06 -29.04 5.27
CA SER A 555 -24.50 -28.82 5.47
C SER A 555 -24.94 -27.38 5.14
N ASP A 556 -24.12 -26.39 5.49
CA ASP A 556 -24.30 -24.97 5.16
C ASP A 556 -22.92 -24.33 4.93
N PRO A 557 -22.39 -24.41 3.70
CA PRO A 557 -21.04 -23.97 3.42
C PRO A 557 -20.81 -22.48 3.70
N ARG A 558 -19.77 -22.20 4.45
CA ARG A 558 -19.43 -20.83 4.86
C ARG A 558 -18.07 -20.39 4.31
N LEU A 559 -17.14 -21.31 4.20
CA LEU A 559 -15.77 -20.98 3.84
C LEU A 559 -15.23 -21.91 2.76
N ALA A 560 -14.69 -21.33 1.68
CA ALA A 560 -13.87 -22.02 0.69
C ALA A 560 -12.40 -21.64 0.90
N VAL A 561 -11.53 -22.64 1.07
CA VAL A 561 -10.09 -22.44 1.31
C VAL A 561 -9.29 -23.23 0.27
N ILE A 562 -8.32 -22.56 -0.34
CA ILE A 562 -7.37 -23.16 -1.27
C ILE A 562 -5.97 -23.00 -0.71
N VAL A 563 -5.20 -24.09 -0.69
CA VAL A 563 -3.80 -24.11 -0.27
C VAL A 563 -2.93 -24.66 -1.39
N VAL A 564 -1.86 -23.96 -1.69
CA VAL A 564 -0.86 -24.34 -2.70
C VAL A 564 0.51 -24.30 -2.05
N VAL A 565 1.26 -25.40 -2.10
CA VAL A 565 2.66 -25.50 -1.66
C VAL A 565 3.52 -25.78 -2.89
N GLU A 566 4.44 -24.89 -3.17
CA GLU A 566 5.26 -24.89 -4.37
C GLU A 566 6.59 -25.57 -4.12
N ASN A 567 6.87 -26.58 -4.93
CA ASN A 567 8.15 -27.31 -4.91
C ASN A 567 8.56 -27.84 -3.52
N PRO A 568 7.66 -28.55 -2.79
CA PRO A 568 8.03 -29.19 -1.55
C PRO A 568 9.07 -30.28 -1.81
N GLN A 569 10.02 -30.46 -0.87
CA GLN A 569 11.05 -31.49 -0.96
C GLN A 569 10.64 -32.74 -0.20
N GLY A 570 10.97 -33.90 -0.72
CA GLY A 570 10.63 -35.19 -0.12
C GLY A 570 9.18 -35.61 -0.44
N ARG A 571 8.22 -35.25 0.41
CA ARG A 571 6.80 -35.53 0.19
C ARG A 571 6.20 -34.44 -0.73
N TYR A 572 5.48 -34.84 -1.79
CA TYR A 572 4.95 -33.91 -2.78
C TYR A 572 3.45 -34.09 -3.08
N TYR A 573 2.81 -35.13 -2.57
CA TYR A 573 1.38 -35.33 -2.77
C TYR A 573 0.54 -34.29 -2.02
N GLY A 574 -0.44 -33.68 -2.72
CA GLY A 574 -1.34 -32.68 -2.13
C GLY A 574 -2.05 -33.13 -0.86
N GLY A 575 -2.45 -34.43 -0.82
CA GLY A 575 -3.05 -35.04 0.37
C GLY A 575 -2.11 -35.12 1.59
N LEU A 576 -0.79 -35.15 1.37
CA LEU A 576 0.21 -35.25 2.46
C LEU A 576 0.80 -33.89 2.85
N VAL A 577 0.84 -32.92 1.94
CA VAL A 577 1.50 -31.63 2.15
C VAL A 577 0.48 -30.50 2.34
N ALA A 578 -0.46 -30.33 1.39
CA ALA A 578 -1.40 -29.20 1.42
C ALA A 578 -2.67 -29.48 2.27
N ALA A 579 -3.17 -30.70 2.25
CA ALA A 579 -4.39 -31.08 2.99
C ALA A 579 -4.29 -30.90 4.51
N PRO A 580 -3.19 -31.25 5.20
CA PRO A 580 -3.04 -30.98 6.63
C PRO A 580 -3.00 -29.48 6.96
N VAL A 581 -2.40 -28.65 6.09
CA VAL A 581 -2.36 -27.19 6.24
C VAL A 581 -3.78 -26.63 6.10
N PHE A 582 -4.50 -27.05 5.07
CA PHE A 582 -5.91 -26.70 4.89
C PHE A 582 -6.74 -27.06 6.13
N ALA A 583 -6.58 -28.27 6.68
CA ALA A 583 -7.36 -28.73 7.83
C ALA A 583 -7.17 -27.81 9.05
N ARG A 584 -5.92 -27.43 9.37
CA ARG A 584 -5.63 -26.50 10.48
C ARG A 584 -6.19 -25.10 10.23
N ILE A 585 -5.99 -24.54 9.03
CA ILE A 585 -6.54 -23.24 8.66
C ILE A 585 -8.07 -23.28 8.79
N MET A 586 -8.73 -24.27 8.19
CA MET A 586 -10.18 -24.37 8.18
C MET A 586 -10.74 -24.50 9.59
N GLN A 587 -10.15 -25.38 10.41
CA GLN A 587 -10.60 -25.61 11.79
C GLN A 587 -10.55 -24.33 12.63
N GLU A 588 -9.43 -23.62 12.62
CA GLU A 588 -9.28 -22.38 13.38
C GLU A 588 -10.19 -21.28 12.83
N SER A 589 -10.34 -21.21 11.50
CA SER A 589 -11.22 -20.23 10.84
C SER A 589 -12.68 -20.40 11.19
N LEU A 590 -13.22 -21.64 11.12
CA LEU A 590 -14.61 -21.91 11.47
C LEU A 590 -14.90 -21.60 12.94
N ARG A 591 -13.95 -21.92 13.83
CA ARG A 591 -14.06 -21.55 15.26
C ARG A 591 -14.05 -20.04 15.47
N LEU A 592 -13.13 -19.34 14.80
CA LEU A 592 -13.03 -17.88 14.87
C LEU A 592 -14.30 -17.18 14.38
N MET A 593 -14.93 -17.74 13.35
CA MET A 593 -16.18 -17.23 12.77
C MET A 593 -17.43 -17.69 13.53
N ASN A 594 -17.29 -18.47 14.60
CA ASN A 594 -18.40 -19.06 15.37
C ASN A 594 -19.39 -19.84 14.48
N VAL A 595 -18.87 -20.58 13.50
CA VAL A 595 -19.71 -21.39 12.61
C VAL A 595 -20.25 -22.59 13.40
N PRO A 596 -21.57 -22.86 13.35
CA PRO A 596 -22.16 -24.02 14.03
C PRO A 596 -21.59 -25.34 13.55
N LEU A 597 -21.48 -26.31 14.47
CA LEU A 597 -21.05 -27.68 14.15
C LEU A 597 -22.10 -28.38 13.31
N ASP A 598 -21.69 -29.16 12.30
CA ASP A 598 -22.59 -29.99 11.47
C ASP A 598 -22.29 -31.49 11.54
N LYS A 599 -21.38 -31.87 12.46
CA LYS A 599 -21.06 -33.26 12.79
C LYS A 599 -20.96 -33.43 14.30
N PRO A 600 -21.52 -34.53 14.88
CA PRO A 600 -21.38 -34.83 16.29
C PRO A 600 -19.90 -34.87 16.70
N LEU A 601 -19.58 -34.26 17.83
CA LEU A 601 -18.28 -34.47 18.47
C LEU A 601 -18.28 -35.89 19.03
N ASN A 602 -17.40 -36.77 18.57
CA ASN A 602 -17.14 -38.02 19.25
C ASN A 602 -16.54 -37.69 20.61
N THR A 603 -17.36 -37.51 21.63
CA THR A 603 -16.90 -37.53 23.03
C THR A 603 -16.33 -38.91 23.28
N PRO A 604 -15.07 -39.06 23.76
CA PRO A 604 -14.60 -40.33 24.22
C PRO A 604 -15.59 -40.81 25.30
N GLU A 605 -16.17 -41.99 25.14
CA GLU A 605 -16.95 -42.60 26.21
C GLU A 605 -16.06 -42.59 27.45
N ASN A 606 -16.53 -41.92 28.49
CA ASN A 606 -15.85 -41.81 29.76
C ASN A 606 -15.74 -43.25 30.36
N PRO A 607 -14.53 -43.86 30.50
CA PRO A 607 -14.43 -45.22 31.01
C PRO A 607 -14.67 -45.33 32.52
N ILE A 608 -15.22 -44.30 33.16
CA ILE A 608 -15.53 -44.29 34.58
C ILE A 608 -17.06 -44.43 34.76
N ARG A 609 -17.59 -45.56 34.41
CA ARG A 609 -18.82 -46.16 34.98
C ARG A 609 -18.74 -47.69 34.88
N ARG A 610 -17.95 -48.28 35.73
CA ARG A 610 -18.22 -49.60 36.34
C ARG A 610 -17.65 -49.63 37.75
#